data_945d529c0a1e22bf7f06da24c56698bb
#
_entry.id   945d529c0a1e22bf7f06da24c56698bb
#
_cell.length_a   1.000
_cell.length_b   1.000
_cell.length_c   1.000
_cell.angle_alpha   90.00
_cell.angle_beta   90.00
_cell.angle_gamma   90.00
#
_symmetry.space_group_name_H-M   'P 1'
#
loop_
_entity.id
_entity.type
_entity.pdbx_description
1 polymer ?
#
loop_
_entity_poly.entity_id
_entity_poly.type
_entity_poly.pdbx_seq_one_letter_code
_entity_poly.pdbx_strand_id
1 'polypeptide(L)'
;MTKKAKAIGLFSGGLDSVLATALIAKQGIEVIGLQIRTGFAEFKENENNEDMSATAVAKALGIKLRIVDIQDTYWETLLYPRFGYGKNINPCMDCHLHMIRTAAEVMREENADFVFTGEVLGQRTKSQLSHQMKIIHENSGIEGRLLRPLSALRLKPTIPEEEGLIDRSQLKGFHGRQRGPQLRLA
;
A
#
# COMPACT_ATOMS: atom_id res chain seq x y z
N MET A 1 -10.14 -28.23 -3.30
CA MET A 1 -9.09 -27.38 -2.71
C MET A 1 -9.60 -25.94 -2.78
N THR A 2 -9.85 -25.30 -1.64
CA THR A 2 -10.20 -23.89 -1.59
C THR A 2 -9.02 -23.08 -2.12
N LYS A 3 -9.22 -22.27 -3.13
CA LYS A 3 -8.21 -21.35 -3.67
C LYS A 3 -7.69 -20.47 -2.52
N LYS A 4 -6.40 -20.47 -2.29
CA LYS A 4 -5.78 -19.60 -1.30
C LYS A 4 -5.96 -18.14 -1.75
N ALA A 5 -6.46 -17.27 -0.87
CA ALA A 5 -6.62 -15.86 -1.18
C ALA A 5 -5.25 -15.22 -1.51
N LYS A 6 -5.24 -14.30 -2.47
CA LYS A 6 -4.04 -13.61 -2.93
C LYS A 6 -4.23 -12.10 -2.85
N ALA A 7 -3.21 -11.37 -2.42
CA ALA A 7 -3.26 -9.93 -2.27
C ALA A 7 -2.02 -9.23 -2.85
N ILE A 8 -2.23 -8.04 -3.41
CA ILE A 8 -1.16 -7.13 -3.83
C ILE A 8 -0.96 -6.08 -2.74
N GLY A 9 0.25 -6.00 -2.20
CA GLY A 9 0.61 -4.99 -1.20
C GLY A 9 1.51 -3.93 -1.76
N LEU A 10 1.14 -2.64 -1.67
CA LEU A 10 2.08 -1.56 -1.95
C LEU A 10 3.23 -1.63 -0.94
N PHE A 11 4.43 -1.94 -1.44
CA PHE A 11 5.57 -2.33 -0.62
C PHE A 11 6.80 -1.45 -0.89
N SER A 12 7.12 -0.58 0.05
CA SER A 12 8.29 0.31 -0.03
C SER A 12 9.49 -0.19 0.81
N GLY A 13 9.35 -1.31 1.54
CA GLY A 13 10.33 -1.75 2.53
C GLY A 13 10.33 -0.93 3.83
N GLY A 14 9.56 0.16 3.91
CA GLY A 14 9.41 0.95 5.13
C GLY A 14 8.51 0.29 6.18
N LEU A 15 8.67 0.68 7.46
CA LEU A 15 8.01 0.08 8.62
C LEU A 15 6.53 -0.22 8.39
N ASP A 16 5.75 0.76 7.92
CA ASP A 16 4.30 0.62 7.80
C ASP A 16 3.92 -0.41 6.72
N SER A 17 4.63 -0.42 5.58
CA SER A 17 4.39 -1.41 4.51
C SER A 17 4.78 -2.82 4.93
N VAL A 18 5.87 -2.96 5.70
CA VAL A 18 6.35 -4.25 6.25
C VAL A 18 5.33 -4.81 7.24
N LEU A 19 4.86 -3.98 8.19
CA LEU A 19 3.88 -4.40 9.19
C LEU A 19 2.53 -4.78 8.55
N ALA A 20 2.05 -3.99 7.58
CA ALA A 20 0.84 -4.31 6.85
C ALA A 20 0.97 -5.66 6.14
N THR A 21 2.10 -5.89 5.47
CA THR A 21 2.39 -7.15 4.79
C THR A 21 2.43 -8.33 5.75
N ALA A 22 3.12 -8.19 6.89
CA ALA A 22 3.20 -9.24 7.90
C ALA A 22 1.82 -9.61 8.47
N LEU A 23 0.95 -8.62 8.71
CA LEU A 23 -0.43 -8.85 9.19
C LEU A 23 -1.27 -9.65 8.19
N ILE A 24 -1.11 -9.40 6.89
CA ILE A 24 -1.84 -10.09 5.83
C ILE A 24 -1.26 -11.51 5.63
N ALA A 25 0.07 -11.63 5.52
CA ALA A 25 0.72 -12.92 5.32
C ALA A 25 0.48 -13.89 6.49
N LYS A 26 0.44 -13.38 7.74
CA LYS A 26 0.16 -14.17 8.94
C LYS A 26 -1.22 -14.85 8.90
N GLN A 27 -2.17 -14.31 8.14
CA GLN A 27 -3.50 -14.91 7.95
C GLN A 27 -3.53 -15.98 6.85
N GLY A 28 -2.37 -16.39 6.35
CA GLY A 28 -2.26 -17.44 5.33
C GLY A 28 -2.53 -16.98 3.90
N ILE A 29 -2.67 -15.66 3.66
CA ILE A 29 -2.89 -15.07 2.36
C ILE A 29 -1.58 -15.05 1.58
N GLU A 30 -1.63 -15.39 0.29
CA GLU A 30 -0.49 -15.22 -0.62
C GLU A 30 -0.29 -13.73 -0.91
N VAL A 31 0.87 -13.19 -0.57
CA VAL A 31 1.18 -11.76 -0.78
C VAL A 31 2.20 -11.60 -1.88
N ILE A 32 1.88 -10.70 -2.81
CA ILE A 32 2.83 -10.12 -3.76
C ILE A 32 3.09 -8.68 -3.32
N GLY A 33 4.32 -8.39 -2.88
CA GLY A 33 4.75 -7.01 -2.63
C GLY A 33 4.95 -6.29 -3.95
N LEU A 34 4.34 -5.13 -4.11
CA LEU A 34 4.47 -4.28 -5.28
C LEU A 34 5.30 -3.05 -4.94
N GLN A 35 6.51 -2.97 -5.48
CA GLN A 35 7.34 -1.78 -5.44
C GLN A 35 7.15 -0.98 -6.72
N ILE A 36 6.79 0.29 -6.59
CA ILE A 36 6.58 1.19 -7.71
C ILE A 36 7.76 2.15 -7.81
N ARG A 37 8.39 2.20 -8.98
CA ARG A 37 9.46 3.14 -9.33
C ARG A 37 8.87 4.32 -10.09
N THR A 38 9.11 5.54 -9.59
CA THR A 38 8.59 6.79 -10.19
C THR A 38 9.67 7.59 -10.92
N GLY A 39 10.92 7.15 -10.89
CA GLY A 39 12.07 7.87 -11.43
C GLY A 39 12.58 9.03 -10.55
N PHE A 40 11.88 9.37 -9.45
CA PHE A 40 12.26 10.47 -8.54
C PHE A 40 12.89 10.02 -7.23
N ALA A 41 12.78 8.75 -6.88
CA ALA A 41 13.51 8.20 -5.76
C ALA A 41 14.83 7.64 -6.28
N GLU A 42 15.94 8.11 -5.76
CA GLU A 42 17.21 7.39 -5.90
C GLU A 42 17.02 6.04 -5.21
N PHE A 43 16.85 4.99 -6.00
CA PHE A 43 17.14 3.66 -5.53
C PHE A 43 18.66 3.63 -5.37
N LYS A 44 19.12 3.84 -4.16
CA LYS A 44 20.50 3.57 -3.84
C LYS A 44 20.66 2.04 -3.96
N GLU A 45 21.00 1.60 -5.15
CA GLU A 45 21.75 0.37 -5.36
C GLU A 45 23.14 0.60 -4.76
N ASN A 46 23.21 0.80 -3.47
CA ASN A 46 24.45 0.71 -2.74
C ASN A 46 24.70 -0.77 -2.56
N GLU A 47 25.69 -1.27 -3.30
CA GLU A 47 26.19 -2.64 -3.20
C GLU A 47 26.52 -3.09 -1.76
N ASN A 48 26.53 -2.18 -0.79
CA ASN A 48 26.87 -2.42 0.61
C ASN A 48 25.67 -2.27 1.60
N ASN A 49 24.45 -1.98 1.16
CA ASN A 49 23.26 -1.84 2.03
C ASN A 49 22.14 -2.82 1.63
N GLU A 50 22.50 -4.07 1.38
CA GLU A 50 21.54 -5.15 1.07
C GLU A 50 20.47 -5.33 2.14
N ASP A 51 20.79 -5.05 3.42
CA ASP A 51 19.90 -5.25 4.57
C ASP A 51 18.73 -4.26 4.65
N MET A 52 18.74 -3.15 3.90
CA MET A 52 17.72 -2.10 3.92
C MET A 52 16.91 -1.99 2.62
N SER A 53 17.22 -2.78 1.60
CA SER A 53 16.47 -2.75 0.35
C SER A 53 15.09 -3.42 0.49
N ALA A 54 14.08 -2.90 -0.22
CA ALA A 54 12.76 -3.54 -0.25
C ALA A 54 12.85 -5.02 -0.66
N THR A 55 13.81 -5.37 -1.51
CA THR A 55 14.09 -6.74 -1.96
C THR A 55 14.55 -7.63 -0.79
N ALA A 56 15.51 -7.17 0.02
CA ALA A 56 15.99 -7.93 1.18
C ALA A 56 14.88 -8.16 2.20
N VAL A 57 14.08 -7.12 2.47
CA VAL A 57 12.94 -7.22 3.40
C VAL A 57 11.84 -8.15 2.86
N ALA A 58 11.52 -8.08 1.57
CA ALA A 58 10.56 -8.99 0.94
C ALA A 58 11.02 -10.45 1.04
N LYS A 59 12.33 -10.71 0.80
CA LYS A 59 12.95 -12.03 0.98
C LYS A 59 12.85 -12.52 2.41
N ALA A 60 13.13 -11.66 3.39
CA ALA A 60 13.02 -11.99 4.81
C ALA A 60 11.58 -12.33 5.23
N LEU A 61 10.58 -11.67 4.64
CA LEU A 61 9.15 -11.96 4.85
C LEU A 61 8.66 -13.19 4.06
N GLY A 62 9.49 -13.75 3.17
CA GLY A 62 9.11 -14.88 2.31
C GLY A 62 8.04 -14.54 1.27
N ILE A 63 7.94 -13.27 0.84
CA ILE A 63 6.98 -12.82 -0.16
C ILE A 63 7.65 -12.60 -1.52
N LYS A 64 6.87 -12.79 -2.60
CA LYS A 64 7.29 -12.40 -3.95
C LYS A 64 7.29 -10.86 -4.03
N LEU A 65 8.35 -10.27 -4.59
CA LEU A 65 8.40 -8.84 -4.91
C LEU A 65 8.25 -8.66 -6.42
N ARG A 66 7.32 -7.80 -6.81
CA ARG A 66 7.17 -7.31 -8.18
C ARG A 66 7.52 -5.83 -8.22
N ILE A 67 8.34 -5.43 -9.17
CA ILE A 67 8.74 -4.04 -9.39
C ILE A 67 8.08 -3.56 -10.67
N VAL A 68 7.40 -2.41 -10.61
CA VAL A 68 6.78 -1.76 -11.76
C VAL A 68 7.34 -0.35 -11.87
N ASP A 69 7.89 -0.04 -13.03
CA ASP A 69 8.34 1.31 -13.35
C ASP A 69 7.21 2.09 -14.03
N ILE A 70 6.87 3.24 -13.46
CA ILE A 70 5.82 4.13 -13.97
C ILE A 70 6.39 5.50 -14.36
N GLN A 71 7.70 5.63 -14.51
CA GLN A 71 8.37 6.91 -14.74
C GLN A 71 7.71 7.70 -15.89
N ASP A 72 7.48 7.05 -17.02
CA ASP A 72 6.93 7.69 -18.21
C ASP A 72 5.52 8.26 -17.99
N THR A 73 4.64 7.50 -17.34
CA THR A 73 3.26 7.92 -17.06
C THR A 73 3.16 8.83 -15.85
N TYR A 74 4.15 8.77 -14.96
CA TYR A 74 4.16 9.57 -13.73
C TYR A 74 4.42 11.06 -13.98
N TRP A 75 5.16 11.40 -15.04
CA TRP A 75 5.36 12.80 -15.45
C TRP A 75 4.03 13.55 -15.69
N GLU A 76 3.08 12.90 -16.34
CA GLU A 76 1.76 13.48 -16.59
C GLU A 76 1.05 13.78 -15.26
N THR A 77 1.12 12.87 -14.30
CA THR A 77 0.56 13.06 -12.95
C THR A 77 1.20 14.24 -12.21
N LEU A 78 2.50 14.48 -12.42
CA LEU A 78 3.20 15.61 -11.81
C LEU A 78 2.85 16.94 -12.46
N LEU A 79 2.75 16.98 -13.79
CA LEU A 79 2.53 18.20 -14.54
C LEU A 79 1.05 18.65 -14.52
N TYR A 80 0.12 17.70 -14.46
CA TYR A 80 -1.32 17.97 -14.56
C TYR A 80 -2.12 17.25 -13.47
N PRO A 81 -1.85 17.53 -12.18
CA PRO A 81 -2.54 16.85 -11.09
C PRO A 81 -4.02 17.26 -11.04
N ARG A 82 -4.91 16.27 -11.05
CA ARG A 82 -6.36 16.45 -11.00
C ARG A 82 -6.83 17.10 -9.70
N PHE A 83 -6.18 16.76 -8.58
CA PHE A 83 -6.49 17.30 -7.25
C PHE A 83 -5.59 18.48 -6.86
N GLY A 84 -4.82 18.97 -7.82
CA GLY A 84 -3.95 20.12 -7.64
C GLY A 84 -2.72 19.85 -6.78
N TYR A 85 -1.92 20.88 -6.65
CA TYR A 85 -0.69 20.82 -5.86
C TYR A 85 -0.97 21.17 -4.39
N GLY A 86 -0.37 20.41 -3.50
CA GLY A 86 -0.30 20.76 -2.10
C GLY A 86 0.86 21.72 -1.79
N LYS A 87 1.15 21.91 -0.50
CA LYS A 87 2.31 22.72 -0.07
C LYS A 87 3.59 22.18 -0.73
N ASN A 88 4.46 23.08 -1.20
CA ASN A 88 5.69 22.77 -1.93
C ASN A 88 5.48 22.05 -3.27
N ILE A 89 4.43 22.41 -4.00
CA ILE A 89 4.14 21.86 -5.35
C ILE A 89 4.12 20.32 -5.35
N ASN A 90 3.49 19.70 -4.35
CA ASN A 90 3.48 18.26 -4.21
C ASN A 90 2.09 17.69 -4.51
N PRO A 91 1.90 16.89 -5.60
CA PRO A 91 0.62 16.29 -5.99
C PRO A 91 0.34 15.00 -5.22
N CYS A 92 0.39 15.03 -3.89
CA CYS A 92 0.31 13.83 -3.04
C CYS A 92 -0.93 12.94 -3.30
N MET A 93 -2.08 13.55 -3.60
CA MET A 93 -3.32 12.82 -3.86
C MET A 93 -3.23 12.06 -5.17
N ASP A 94 -2.81 12.75 -6.24
CA ASP A 94 -2.68 12.17 -7.58
C ASP A 94 -1.59 11.10 -7.63
N CYS A 95 -0.44 11.36 -7.00
CA CYS A 95 0.64 10.39 -6.85
C CYS A 95 0.14 9.11 -6.17
N HIS A 96 -0.59 9.25 -5.07
CA HIS A 96 -1.10 8.10 -4.34
C HIS A 96 -2.14 7.32 -5.12
N LEU A 97 -3.03 8.03 -5.81
CA LEU A 97 -4.04 7.44 -6.67
C LEU A 97 -3.41 6.70 -7.86
N HIS A 98 -2.37 7.26 -8.47
CA HIS A 98 -1.62 6.60 -9.56
C HIS A 98 -1.03 5.27 -9.08
N MET A 99 -0.34 5.27 -7.93
CA MET A 99 0.22 4.04 -7.36
C MET A 99 -0.85 2.98 -7.07
N ILE A 100 -2.02 3.37 -6.55
CA ILE A 100 -3.12 2.43 -6.26
C ILE A 100 -3.72 1.89 -7.56
N ARG A 101 -3.87 2.71 -8.60
CA ARG A 101 -4.34 2.26 -9.92
C ARG A 101 -3.37 1.27 -10.57
N THR A 102 -2.07 1.53 -10.49
CA THR A 102 -1.05 0.56 -10.91
C THR A 102 -1.18 -0.75 -10.13
N ALA A 103 -1.40 -0.67 -8.82
CA ALA A 103 -1.65 -1.88 -8.02
C ALA A 103 -2.94 -2.61 -8.41
N ALA A 104 -3.99 -1.89 -8.83
CA ALA A 104 -5.22 -2.46 -9.34
C ALA A 104 -5.02 -3.20 -10.67
N GLU A 105 -4.16 -2.70 -11.54
CA GLU A 105 -3.77 -3.38 -12.79
C GLU A 105 -3.02 -4.68 -12.48
N VAL A 106 -2.01 -4.61 -11.61
CA VAL A 106 -1.27 -5.79 -11.15
C VAL A 106 -2.18 -6.81 -10.45
N MET A 107 -3.17 -6.35 -9.68
CA MET A 107 -4.17 -7.21 -9.05
C MET A 107 -4.94 -8.05 -10.10
N ARG A 108 -5.35 -7.43 -11.20
CA ARG A 108 -6.05 -8.12 -12.30
C ARG A 108 -5.14 -9.11 -13.02
N GLU A 109 -3.91 -8.70 -13.35
CA GLU A 109 -2.91 -9.55 -14.01
C GLU A 109 -2.55 -10.80 -13.20
N GLU A 110 -2.38 -10.63 -11.90
CA GLU A 110 -2.01 -11.71 -10.98
C GLU A 110 -3.23 -12.52 -10.48
N ASN A 111 -4.45 -12.18 -10.92
CA ASN A 111 -5.70 -12.74 -10.40
C ASN A 111 -5.77 -12.71 -8.87
N ALA A 112 -5.33 -11.60 -8.28
CA ALA A 112 -5.39 -11.37 -6.84
C ALA A 112 -6.78 -10.84 -6.43
N ASP A 113 -7.14 -11.08 -5.18
CA ASP A 113 -8.50 -10.82 -4.68
C ASP A 113 -8.66 -9.38 -4.18
N PHE A 114 -7.57 -8.74 -3.72
CA PHE A 114 -7.59 -7.37 -3.22
C PHE A 114 -6.21 -6.70 -3.21
N VAL A 115 -6.20 -5.38 -3.03
CA VAL A 115 -5.01 -4.56 -2.82
C VAL A 115 -4.97 -4.10 -1.35
N PHE A 116 -3.79 -4.01 -0.76
CA PHE A 116 -3.61 -3.37 0.53
C PHE A 116 -2.43 -2.40 0.55
N THR A 117 -2.48 -1.46 1.51
CA THR A 117 -1.43 -0.45 1.71
C THR A 117 -1.02 -0.35 3.18
N GLY A 118 0.20 0.12 3.43
CA GLY A 118 0.69 0.46 4.77
C GLY A 118 0.21 1.82 5.29
N GLU A 119 -0.83 2.42 4.71
CA GLU A 119 -1.36 3.71 5.14
C GLU A 119 -1.94 3.66 6.54
N VAL A 120 -1.64 4.71 7.33
CA VAL A 120 -2.24 4.91 8.66
C VAL A 120 -3.08 6.18 8.65
N LEU A 121 -4.35 6.05 9.08
CA LEU A 121 -5.31 7.14 9.14
C LEU A 121 -4.74 8.33 9.94
N GLY A 122 -4.70 9.50 9.32
CA GLY A 122 -4.23 10.74 9.95
C GLY A 122 -2.71 10.87 10.10
N GLN A 123 -1.91 9.92 9.62
CA GLN A 123 -0.45 9.98 9.74
C GLN A 123 0.15 11.03 8.79
N ARG A 124 -0.34 11.10 7.55
CA ARG A 124 0.07 12.11 6.57
C ARG A 124 -1.10 13.04 6.25
N THR A 125 -0.91 14.34 6.43
CA THR A 125 -1.97 15.34 6.32
C THR A 125 -2.52 15.56 4.91
N LYS A 126 -1.84 15.07 3.87
CA LYS A 126 -2.21 15.35 2.48
C LYS A 126 -2.84 14.17 1.74
N SER A 127 -2.64 12.94 2.20
CA SER A 127 -3.18 11.75 1.54
C SER A 127 -3.86 10.77 2.50
N GLN A 128 -3.63 10.91 3.81
CA GLN A 128 -4.10 9.95 4.80
C GLN A 128 -5.12 10.51 5.81
N LEU A 129 -5.68 11.70 5.56
CA LEU A 129 -6.87 12.13 6.30
C LEU A 129 -8.10 11.38 5.76
N SER A 130 -9.12 11.21 6.60
CA SER A 130 -10.31 10.41 6.29
C SER A 130 -10.96 10.79 4.96
N HIS A 131 -11.11 12.08 4.71
CA HIS A 131 -11.71 12.60 3.47
C HIS A 131 -10.82 12.29 2.24
N GLN A 132 -9.50 12.48 2.31
CA GLN A 132 -8.59 12.16 1.21
C GLN A 132 -8.54 10.65 0.93
N MET A 133 -8.48 9.83 1.98
CA MET A 133 -8.52 8.38 1.84
C MET A 133 -9.83 7.89 1.20
N LYS A 134 -10.95 8.59 1.47
CA LYS A 134 -12.24 8.31 0.82
C LYS A 134 -12.18 8.66 -0.68
N ILE A 135 -11.70 9.85 -1.04
CA ILE A 135 -11.55 10.26 -2.45
C ILE A 135 -10.66 9.28 -3.21
N ILE A 136 -9.51 8.90 -2.65
CA ILE A 136 -8.60 7.94 -3.26
C ILE A 136 -9.30 6.60 -3.45
N HIS A 137 -10.04 6.12 -2.45
CA HIS A 137 -10.78 4.87 -2.51
C HIS A 137 -11.82 4.89 -3.65
N GLU A 138 -12.64 5.94 -3.74
CA GLU A 138 -13.70 6.10 -4.75
C GLU A 138 -13.16 6.29 -6.18
N ASN A 139 -11.89 6.67 -6.34
CA ASN A 139 -11.27 6.87 -7.64
C ASN A 139 -10.22 5.80 -7.99
N SER A 140 -10.07 4.78 -7.15
CA SER A 140 -9.04 3.74 -7.28
C SER A 140 -9.31 2.75 -8.43
N GLY A 141 -10.57 2.57 -8.84
CA GLY A 141 -11.00 1.54 -9.77
C GLY A 141 -11.09 0.13 -9.17
N ILE A 142 -10.98 0.04 -7.85
CA ILE A 142 -11.12 -1.19 -7.05
C ILE A 142 -11.93 -0.92 -5.78
N GLU A 143 -13.02 -0.15 -5.92
CA GLU A 143 -13.88 0.23 -4.81
C GLU A 143 -14.27 -0.98 -3.97
N GLY A 144 -14.11 -0.84 -2.65
CA GLY A 144 -14.35 -1.91 -1.69
C GLY A 144 -13.24 -2.96 -1.56
N ARG A 145 -12.26 -3.05 -2.48
CA ARG A 145 -11.16 -4.02 -2.43
C ARG A 145 -9.80 -3.42 -2.07
N LEU A 146 -9.79 -2.17 -1.58
CA LEU A 146 -8.59 -1.50 -1.07
C LEU A 146 -8.57 -1.52 0.45
N LEU A 147 -7.75 -2.39 1.04
CA LEU A 147 -7.62 -2.60 2.47
C LEU A 147 -6.45 -1.78 3.06
N ARG A 148 -6.62 -1.31 4.28
CA ARG A 148 -5.59 -0.62 5.08
C ARG A 148 -5.39 -1.31 6.42
N PRO A 149 -4.60 -2.39 6.48
CA PRO A 149 -4.51 -3.30 7.63
C PRO A 149 -4.17 -2.61 8.95
N LEU A 150 -3.37 -1.54 8.89
CA LEU A 150 -2.93 -0.81 10.09
C LEU A 150 -4.03 0.09 10.68
N SER A 151 -5.06 0.44 9.90
CA SER A 151 -6.15 1.33 10.33
C SER A 151 -7.54 0.74 10.12
N ALA A 152 -7.63 -0.52 9.71
CA ALA A 152 -8.88 -1.16 9.31
C ALA A 152 -9.98 -1.02 10.36
N LEU A 153 -9.67 -1.19 11.66
CA LEU A 153 -10.64 -1.11 12.74
C LEU A 153 -11.25 0.31 12.93
N ARG A 154 -10.70 1.33 12.27
CA ARG A 154 -11.23 2.71 12.25
C ARG A 154 -11.88 3.10 10.93
N LEU A 155 -11.85 2.23 9.96
CA LEU A 155 -12.43 2.43 8.63
C LEU A 155 -13.64 1.50 8.46
N LYS A 156 -14.46 1.76 7.45
CA LYS A 156 -15.52 0.83 7.07
C LYS A 156 -14.93 -0.50 6.62
N PRO A 157 -15.59 -1.63 6.86
CA PRO A 157 -15.17 -2.91 6.31
C PRO A 157 -15.04 -2.83 4.80
N THR A 158 -14.11 -3.61 4.28
CA THR A 158 -13.88 -3.79 2.85
C THR A 158 -14.46 -5.13 2.39
N ILE A 159 -14.68 -5.28 1.08
CA ILE A 159 -15.21 -6.53 0.50
C ILE A 159 -14.41 -7.78 0.95
N PRO A 160 -13.06 -7.80 0.95
CA PRO A 160 -12.30 -8.96 1.45
C PRO A 160 -12.58 -9.31 2.92
N GLU A 161 -12.91 -8.31 3.75
CA GLU A 161 -13.30 -8.52 5.15
C GLU A 161 -14.74 -9.09 5.24
N GLU A 162 -15.66 -8.59 4.42
CA GLU A 162 -17.06 -9.04 4.37
C GLU A 162 -17.19 -10.44 3.76
N GLU A 163 -16.36 -10.77 2.75
CA GLU A 163 -16.29 -12.10 2.13
C GLU A 163 -15.55 -13.13 3.01
N GLY A 164 -14.98 -12.71 4.15
CA GLY A 164 -14.26 -13.59 5.07
C GLY A 164 -12.91 -14.06 4.53
N LEU A 165 -12.36 -13.39 3.52
CA LEU A 165 -11.00 -13.66 3.01
C LEU A 165 -9.94 -13.22 4.02
N ILE A 166 -10.28 -12.25 4.88
CA ILE A 166 -9.42 -11.73 5.92
C ILE A 166 -10.19 -11.60 7.24
N ASP A 167 -9.57 -12.03 8.32
CA ASP A 167 -10.10 -11.84 9.68
C ASP A 167 -9.79 -10.42 10.15
N ARG A 168 -10.84 -9.57 10.16
CA ARG A 168 -10.77 -8.18 10.59
C ARG A 168 -10.27 -8.04 12.03
N SER A 169 -10.55 -8.99 12.93
CA SER A 169 -10.16 -8.91 14.35
C SER A 169 -8.64 -8.91 14.55
N GLN A 170 -7.89 -9.43 13.59
CA GLN A 170 -6.42 -9.46 13.61
C GLN A 170 -5.80 -8.16 13.05
N LEU A 171 -6.60 -7.29 12.43
CA LEU A 171 -6.14 -6.02 11.89
C LEU A 171 -6.00 -4.96 13.00
N LYS A 172 -5.51 -3.77 12.65
CA LYS A 172 -5.21 -2.71 13.62
C LYS A 172 -6.10 -1.49 13.44
N GLY A 173 -6.18 -0.68 14.49
CA GLY A 173 -6.88 0.60 14.51
C GLY A 173 -5.93 1.77 14.77
N PHE A 174 -4.74 1.75 14.15
CA PHE A 174 -3.78 2.83 14.33
C PHE A 174 -4.28 4.12 13.67
N HIS A 175 -3.94 5.25 14.28
CA HIS A 175 -4.26 6.57 13.72
C HIS A 175 -3.32 7.64 14.27
N GLY A 176 -3.22 8.76 13.53
CA GLY A 176 -2.41 9.91 13.92
C GLY A 176 -0.95 9.78 13.55
N ARG A 177 -0.18 10.80 13.91
CA ARG A 177 1.23 10.96 13.46
C ARG A 177 2.24 10.18 14.32
N GLN A 178 1.84 9.73 15.48
CA GLN A 178 2.73 9.02 16.39
C GLN A 178 2.96 7.58 15.90
N ARG A 179 4.21 7.18 15.78
CA ARG A 179 4.62 5.84 15.30
C ARG A 179 4.86 4.83 16.43
N GLY A 180 4.59 5.22 17.68
CA GLY A 180 4.75 4.34 18.84
C GLY A 180 3.99 3.00 18.71
N PRO A 181 2.73 2.97 18.27
CA PRO A 181 2.02 1.71 18.06
C PRO A 181 2.68 0.79 17.01
N GLN A 182 3.16 1.35 15.91
CA GLN A 182 3.85 0.60 14.87
C GLN A 182 5.19 0.02 15.38
N LEU A 183 5.98 0.83 16.11
CA LEU A 183 7.25 0.38 16.68
C LEU A 183 7.09 -0.72 17.75
N ARG A 184 5.95 -0.74 18.46
CA ARG A 184 5.65 -1.84 19.40
C ARG A 184 5.13 -3.11 18.72
N LEU A 185 4.65 -2.99 17.50
CA LEU A 185 4.18 -4.13 16.72
C LEU A 185 5.32 -4.81 15.94
N ALA A 186 6.39 -4.05 15.62
CA ALA A 186 7.58 -4.53 14.95
C ALA A 186 8.41 -5.43 15.85
#